data_d0d9586b00563b4c51eab697e7a11e1e
#
_entry.id   d0d9586b00563b4c51eab697e7a11e1e
#
_cell.length_a   1.000
_cell.length_b   1.000
_cell.length_c   1.000
_cell.angle_alpha   90.00
_cell.angle_beta   90.00
_cell.angle_gamma   90.00
#
_symmetry.space_group_name_H-M   'P 1'
#
loop_
_entity.id
_entity.type
_entity.pdbx_description
1 polymer ?
#
loop_
_entity_poly.entity_id
_entity_poly.type
_entity_poly.pdbx_seq_one_letter_code
_entity_poly.pdbx_strand_id
1 'polypeptide(L)'
;MKKRIVVALGGNALGNNAEEQRELVRQTAVPIVDLIAEGHELVLAHGNGPQVGMINLAFDNPNVPPMPFPECGAMSQGYIGYHLQNAIREELLQRGLNHPVATIVTQVVVDIEDPAFQNPTKPIGSFYSEEKAKEIAKETGFVMKEDSGRGYR
;
A
#
# COMPACT_ATOMS: atom_id res chain seq x y z
N MET A 1 -22.56 -10.60 -20.80
CA MET A 1 -23.11 -9.26 -20.42
C MET A 1 -21.99 -8.47 -19.78
N LYS A 2 -21.67 -7.28 -20.29
CA LYS A 2 -20.64 -6.40 -19.74
C LYS A 2 -20.97 -6.01 -18.28
N LYS A 3 -19.98 -6.12 -17.38
CA LYS A 3 -20.11 -5.75 -15.96
C LYS A 3 -19.00 -4.73 -15.60
N ARG A 4 -19.24 -3.96 -14.54
CA ARG A 4 -18.19 -3.24 -13.82
C ARG A 4 -17.82 -4.05 -12.57
N ILE A 5 -16.55 -4.43 -12.45
CA ILE A 5 -16.06 -5.35 -11.45
C ILE A 5 -14.99 -4.62 -10.61
N VAL A 6 -15.12 -4.68 -9.29
CA VAL A 6 -14.08 -4.24 -8.36
C VAL A 6 -13.30 -5.47 -7.92
N VAL A 7 -11.98 -5.43 -8.12
CA VAL A 7 -11.06 -6.49 -7.69
C VAL A 7 -10.20 -5.94 -6.54
N ALA A 8 -10.28 -6.54 -5.37
CA ALA A 8 -9.47 -6.19 -4.23
C ALA A 8 -8.23 -7.10 -4.14
N LEU A 9 -7.04 -6.50 -4.21
CA LEU A 9 -5.75 -7.19 -4.14
C LEU A 9 -5.19 -7.11 -2.71
N GLY A 10 -5.03 -8.25 -2.07
CA GLY A 10 -4.42 -8.37 -0.76
C GLY A 10 -2.88 -8.42 -0.82
N GLY A 11 -2.23 -8.48 0.37
CA GLY A 11 -0.77 -8.46 0.49
C GLY A 11 -0.05 -9.59 -0.26
N ASN A 12 -0.65 -10.78 -0.35
CA ASN A 12 -0.07 -11.91 -1.09
C ASN A 12 0.08 -11.65 -2.60
N ALA A 13 -0.70 -10.72 -3.16
CA ALA A 13 -0.62 -10.33 -4.56
C ALA A 13 0.43 -9.24 -4.83
N LEU A 14 1.04 -8.68 -3.78
CA LEU A 14 1.88 -7.48 -3.89
C LEU A 14 3.33 -7.68 -3.40
N GLY A 15 3.66 -8.79 -2.73
CA GLY A 15 5.01 -9.04 -2.21
C GLY A 15 5.48 -8.06 -1.14
N ASN A 16 6.70 -8.28 -0.65
CA ASN A 16 7.31 -7.50 0.43
C ASN A 16 8.40 -6.53 -0.05
N ASN A 17 8.87 -6.67 -1.26
CA ASN A 17 9.89 -5.82 -1.88
C ASN A 17 9.60 -5.64 -3.38
N ALA A 18 10.38 -4.76 -4.04
CA ALA A 18 10.15 -4.40 -5.44
C ALA A 18 10.33 -5.56 -6.43
N GLU A 19 11.23 -6.50 -6.15
CA GLU A 19 11.50 -7.63 -7.03
C GLU A 19 10.37 -8.66 -6.96
N GLU A 20 10.01 -9.07 -5.74
CA GLU A 20 8.84 -9.93 -5.52
C GLU A 20 7.56 -9.31 -6.09
N GLN A 21 7.36 -8.02 -5.86
CA GLN A 21 6.18 -7.33 -6.37
C GLN A 21 6.10 -7.38 -7.90
N ARG A 22 7.20 -7.14 -8.61
CA ARG A 22 7.21 -7.22 -10.07
C ARG A 22 6.80 -8.59 -10.59
N GLU A 23 7.24 -9.65 -9.93
CA GLU A 23 6.89 -11.02 -10.31
C GLU A 23 5.41 -11.33 -10.00
N LEU A 24 4.96 -11.00 -8.80
CA LEU A 24 3.59 -11.27 -8.37
C LEU A 24 2.55 -10.48 -9.16
N VAL A 25 2.82 -9.21 -9.50
CA VAL A 25 1.88 -8.43 -10.31
C VAL A 25 1.78 -8.91 -11.75
N ARG A 26 2.81 -9.53 -12.32
CA ARG A 26 2.73 -10.18 -13.63
C ARG A 26 1.77 -11.36 -13.60
N GLN A 27 1.88 -12.21 -12.57
CA GLN A 27 0.95 -13.32 -12.39
C GLN A 27 -0.48 -12.84 -12.14
N THR A 28 -0.62 -11.76 -11.36
CA THR A 28 -1.92 -11.13 -11.06
C THR A 28 -2.54 -10.47 -12.30
N ALA A 29 -1.74 -9.96 -13.23
CA ALA A 29 -2.22 -9.30 -14.45
C ALA A 29 -2.97 -10.27 -15.39
N VAL A 30 -2.58 -11.53 -15.44
CA VAL A 30 -3.18 -12.53 -16.34
C VAL A 30 -4.70 -12.64 -16.15
N PRO A 31 -5.23 -13.01 -14.96
CA PRO A 31 -6.68 -13.13 -14.76
C PRO A 31 -7.39 -11.77 -14.85
N ILE A 32 -6.71 -10.66 -14.56
CA ILE A 32 -7.26 -9.31 -14.73
C ILE A 32 -7.52 -9.03 -16.21
N VAL A 33 -6.55 -9.36 -17.06
CA VAL A 33 -6.68 -9.16 -18.51
C VAL A 33 -7.66 -10.15 -19.13
N ASP A 34 -7.85 -11.35 -18.57
CA ASP A 34 -8.95 -12.26 -18.98
C ASP A 34 -10.31 -11.57 -18.86
N LEU A 35 -10.57 -10.94 -17.72
CA LEU A 35 -11.82 -10.21 -17.49
C LEU A 35 -11.98 -9.01 -18.44
N ILE A 36 -10.89 -8.31 -18.76
CA ILE A 36 -10.92 -7.22 -19.74
C ILE A 36 -11.22 -7.75 -21.14
N ALA A 37 -10.61 -8.87 -21.53
CA ALA A 37 -10.85 -9.53 -22.82
C ALA A 37 -12.30 -10.00 -22.99
N GLU A 38 -12.97 -10.38 -21.90
CA GLU A 38 -14.40 -10.67 -21.85
C GLU A 38 -15.29 -9.42 -21.98
N GLY A 39 -14.70 -8.24 -22.03
CA GLY A 39 -15.38 -6.95 -22.21
C GLY A 39 -15.85 -6.29 -20.91
N HIS A 40 -15.33 -6.72 -19.76
CA HIS A 40 -15.66 -6.11 -18.47
C HIS A 40 -14.88 -4.82 -18.22
N GLU A 41 -15.45 -3.92 -17.41
CA GLU A 41 -14.79 -2.73 -16.88
C GLU A 41 -14.24 -3.06 -15.48
N LEU A 42 -12.95 -2.80 -15.23
CA LEU A 42 -12.33 -3.15 -13.97
C LEU A 42 -11.89 -1.92 -13.18
N VAL A 43 -12.11 -1.99 -11.88
CA VAL A 43 -11.50 -1.10 -10.87
C VAL A 43 -10.70 -1.98 -9.93
N LEU A 44 -9.40 -1.73 -9.83
CA LEU A 44 -8.53 -2.46 -8.90
C LEU A 44 -8.34 -1.62 -7.64
N ALA A 45 -8.53 -2.24 -6.48
CA ALA A 45 -8.20 -1.68 -5.18
C ALA A 45 -7.15 -2.57 -4.52
N HIS A 46 -6.22 -1.99 -3.76
CA HIS A 46 -5.15 -2.75 -3.11
C HIS A 46 -4.83 -2.22 -1.72
N GLY A 47 -4.30 -3.08 -0.86
CA GLY A 47 -3.64 -2.68 0.37
C GLY A 47 -2.20 -2.22 0.10
N ASN A 48 -1.50 -1.75 1.15
CA ASN A 48 -0.15 -1.20 1.02
C ASN A 48 0.76 -1.46 2.24
N GLY A 49 0.36 -2.33 3.17
CA GLY A 49 1.03 -2.47 4.46
C GLY A 49 2.57 -2.62 4.39
N PRO A 50 3.12 -3.62 3.68
CA PRO A 50 4.57 -3.77 3.53
C PRO A 50 5.22 -2.57 2.84
N GLN A 51 4.60 -2.04 1.79
CA GLN A 51 5.15 -0.97 0.97
C GLN A 51 5.23 0.37 1.72
N VAL A 52 4.15 0.77 2.41
CA VAL A 52 4.16 2.01 3.20
C VAL A 52 5.11 1.90 4.38
N GLY A 53 5.22 0.72 4.99
CA GLY A 53 6.19 0.47 6.07
C GLY A 53 7.63 0.64 5.60
N MET A 54 7.98 0.06 4.45
CA MET A 54 9.31 0.19 3.83
C MET A 54 9.64 1.65 3.49
N ILE A 55 8.69 2.38 2.90
CA ILE A 55 8.86 3.80 2.57
C ILE A 55 9.05 4.61 3.84
N ASN A 56 8.21 4.42 4.85
CA ASN A 56 8.33 5.12 6.13
C ASN A 56 9.69 4.89 6.79
N LEU A 57 10.18 3.64 6.81
CA LEU A 57 11.50 3.31 7.33
C LEU A 57 12.64 3.96 6.54
N ALA A 58 12.50 4.16 5.24
CA ALA A 58 13.52 4.83 4.42
C ALA A 58 13.70 6.32 4.83
N PHE A 59 12.64 6.94 5.34
CA PHE A 59 12.67 8.31 5.87
C PHE A 59 12.94 8.39 7.38
N ASP A 60 13.00 7.26 8.09
CA ASP A 60 13.43 7.20 9.49
C ASP A 60 14.97 7.23 9.59
N ASN A 61 15.55 8.30 9.06
CA ASN A 61 16.99 8.52 8.95
C ASN A 61 17.33 9.99 9.22
N PRO A 62 18.19 10.31 10.18
CA PRO A 62 18.53 11.70 10.54
C PRO A 62 19.17 12.50 9.41
N ASN A 63 19.69 11.85 8.37
CA ASN A 63 20.29 12.50 7.21
C ASN A 63 19.32 12.79 6.07
N VAL A 64 18.05 12.42 6.24
CA VAL A 64 17.00 12.62 5.25
C VAL A 64 15.91 13.49 5.88
N PRO A 65 15.35 14.48 5.17
CA PRO A 65 14.21 15.23 5.69
C PRO A 65 13.05 14.29 6.07
N PRO A 66 12.41 14.52 7.21
CA PRO A 66 11.28 13.69 7.64
C PRO A 66 10.14 13.74 6.64
N MET A 67 9.52 12.60 6.39
CA MET A 67 8.36 12.48 5.51
C MET A 67 7.13 12.10 6.33
N PRO A 68 6.08 12.93 6.34
CA PRO A 68 4.86 12.59 7.07
C PRO A 68 4.23 11.29 6.54
N PHE A 69 3.56 10.55 7.42
CA PHE A 69 3.01 9.24 7.08
C PHE A 69 1.94 9.27 5.97
N PRO A 70 1.07 10.29 5.86
CA PRO A 70 0.14 10.39 4.74
C PRO A 70 0.83 10.45 3.37
N GLU A 71 1.96 11.15 3.26
CA GLU A 71 2.77 11.23 2.04
C GLU A 71 3.43 9.88 1.71
N CYS A 72 3.92 9.15 2.74
CA CYS A 72 4.38 7.78 2.55
C CYS A 72 3.24 6.88 2.04
N GLY A 73 2.02 7.09 2.51
CA GLY A 73 0.82 6.46 2.00
C GLY A 73 0.60 6.74 0.51
N ALA A 74 0.65 8.01 0.11
CA ALA A 74 0.51 8.41 -1.28
C ALA A 74 1.63 7.84 -2.18
N MET A 75 2.88 7.86 -1.71
CA MET A 75 4.01 7.23 -2.40
C MET A 75 3.78 5.74 -2.60
N SER A 76 3.26 5.03 -1.60
CA SER A 76 2.96 3.60 -1.69
C SER A 76 1.88 3.30 -2.74
N GLN A 77 0.86 4.14 -2.85
CA GLN A 77 -0.17 4.02 -3.89
C GLN A 77 0.45 4.18 -5.29
N GLY A 78 1.29 5.19 -5.48
CA GLY A 78 2.01 5.41 -6.74
C GLY A 78 2.93 4.24 -7.08
N TYR A 79 3.71 3.76 -6.12
CA TYR A 79 4.64 2.65 -6.28
C TYR A 79 3.92 1.34 -6.68
N ILE A 80 2.89 0.96 -5.96
CA ILE A 80 2.11 -0.24 -6.25
C ILE A 80 1.37 -0.09 -7.58
N GLY A 81 0.73 1.06 -7.79
CA GLY A 81 0.01 1.36 -9.02
C GLY A 81 0.89 1.34 -10.25
N TYR A 82 2.14 1.84 -10.16
CA TYR A 82 3.13 1.77 -11.22
C TYR A 82 3.41 0.32 -11.65
N HIS A 83 3.64 -0.57 -10.69
CA HIS A 83 3.90 -1.98 -10.99
C HIS A 83 2.68 -2.68 -11.60
N LEU A 84 1.49 -2.48 -11.03
CA LEU A 84 0.23 -3.05 -11.55
C LEU A 84 -0.06 -2.53 -12.96
N GLN A 85 0.06 -1.22 -13.18
CA GLN A 85 -0.17 -0.60 -14.48
C GLN A 85 0.77 -1.16 -15.55
N ASN A 86 2.06 -1.31 -15.23
CA ASN A 86 3.03 -1.86 -16.16
C ASN A 86 2.71 -3.32 -16.50
N ALA A 87 2.45 -4.17 -15.51
CA ALA A 87 2.17 -5.58 -15.72
C ALA A 87 0.88 -5.80 -16.53
N ILE A 88 -0.19 -5.08 -16.20
CA ILE A 88 -1.46 -5.18 -16.94
C ILE A 88 -1.30 -4.66 -18.37
N ARG A 89 -0.58 -3.55 -18.57
CA ARG A 89 -0.32 -3.03 -19.92
C ARG A 89 0.51 -3.99 -20.76
N GLU A 90 1.55 -4.60 -20.16
CA GLU A 90 2.39 -5.60 -20.84
C GLU A 90 1.54 -6.80 -21.29
N GLU A 91 0.71 -7.34 -20.42
CA GLU A 91 -0.18 -8.46 -20.71
C GLU A 91 -1.23 -8.12 -21.79
N LEU A 92 -1.83 -6.90 -21.70
CA LEU A 92 -2.75 -6.41 -22.74
C LEU A 92 -2.08 -6.36 -24.13
N LEU A 93 -0.86 -5.82 -24.20
CA LEU A 93 -0.11 -5.72 -25.45
C LEU A 93 0.24 -7.10 -26.02
N GLN A 94 0.64 -8.06 -25.18
CA GLN A 94 0.92 -9.44 -25.60
C GLN A 94 -0.31 -10.11 -26.23
N ARG A 95 -1.51 -9.75 -25.79
CA ARG A 95 -2.77 -10.25 -26.34
C ARG A 95 -3.35 -9.40 -27.48
N GLY A 96 -2.65 -8.37 -27.92
CA GLY A 96 -3.12 -7.46 -28.98
C GLY A 96 -4.29 -6.58 -28.56
N LEU A 97 -4.50 -6.39 -27.24
CA LEU A 97 -5.56 -5.55 -26.70
C LEU A 97 -5.04 -4.14 -26.41
N ASN A 98 -5.75 -3.14 -26.88
CA ASN A 98 -5.40 -1.73 -26.67
C ASN A 98 -6.41 -1.07 -25.69
N HIS A 99 -6.20 -1.29 -24.40
CA HIS A 99 -6.97 -0.65 -23.34
C HIS A 99 -6.08 0.28 -22.50
N PRO A 100 -6.53 1.50 -22.19
CA PRO A 100 -5.79 2.38 -21.28
C PRO A 100 -5.85 1.83 -19.85
N VAL A 101 -4.74 1.97 -19.13
CA VAL A 101 -4.63 1.65 -17.70
C VAL A 101 -4.11 2.89 -17.00
N ALA A 102 -4.76 3.29 -15.92
CA ALA A 102 -4.38 4.45 -15.12
C ALA A 102 -4.33 4.10 -13.63
N THR A 103 -3.38 4.73 -12.94
CA THR A 103 -3.29 4.69 -11.49
C THR A 103 -3.85 5.99 -10.91
N ILE A 104 -4.69 5.88 -9.91
CA ILE A 104 -5.30 7.01 -9.21
C ILE A 104 -4.82 6.98 -7.76
N VAL A 105 -4.21 8.07 -7.31
CA VAL A 105 -3.95 8.30 -5.89
C VAL A 105 -5.22 8.82 -5.24
N THR A 106 -5.65 8.18 -4.18
CA THR A 106 -6.90 8.49 -3.48
C THR A 106 -6.63 9.12 -2.11
N GLN A 107 -7.55 9.98 -1.69
CA GLN A 107 -7.61 10.52 -0.33
C GLN A 107 -8.94 10.12 0.29
N VAL A 108 -8.92 9.81 1.59
CA VAL A 108 -10.11 9.47 2.36
C VAL A 108 -10.31 10.54 3.42
N VAL A 109 -11.43 11.24 3.35
CA VAL A 109 -11.84 12.20 4.38
C VAL A 109 -12.31 11.42 5.60
N VAL A 110 -11.81 11.77 6.76
CA VAL A 110 -12.17 11.16 8.04
C VAL A 110 -12.75 12.21 8.98
N ASP A 111 -13.57 11.79 9.93
CA ASP A 111 -14.08 12.65 10.98
C ASP A 111 -12.98 12.85 12.03
N ILE A 112 -12.67 14.12 12.37
CA ILE A 112 -11.66 14.44 13.40
C ILE A 112 -12.07 13.93 14.80
N GLU A 113 -13.37 13.77 15.03
CA GLU A 113 -13.93 13.26 16.29
C GLU A 113 -14.04 11.73 16.30
N ASP A 114 -13.53 11.03 15.28
CA ASP A 114 -13.56 9.56 15.23
C ASP A 114 -12.85 8.98 16.48
N PRO A 115 -13.51 8.13 17.26
CA PRO A 115 -12.93 7.53 18.45
C PRO A 115 -11.68 6.69 18.19
N ALA A 116 -11.42 6.30 16.95
CA ALA A 116 -10.19 5.62 16.56
C ALA A 116 -8.93 6.47 16.81
N PHE A 117 -9.03 7.81 16.81
CA PHE A 117 -7.91 8.68 17.18
C PHE A 117 -7.54 8.57 18.66
N GLN A 118 -8.50 8.24 19.52
CA GLN A 118 -8.28 8.05 20.96
C GLN A 118 -7.77 6.63 21.28
N ASN A 119 -8.08 5.66 20.42
CA ASN A 119 -7.65 4.28 20.60
C ASN A 119 -7.24 3.66 19.26
N PRO A 120 -6.07 4.04 18.71
CA PRO A 120 -5.53 3.48 17.46
C PRO A 120 -5.28 1.97 17.62
N THR A 121 -5.70 1.20 16.61
CA THR A 121 -5.68 -0.28 16.65
C THR A 121 -4.68 -0.91 15.69
N LYS A 122 -4.10 -0.13 14.76
CA LYS A 122 -3.13 -0.64 13.78
C LYS A 122 -1.76 -0.02 14.03
N PRO A 123 -0.83 -0.74 14.70
CA PRO A 123 0.53 -0.26 14.89
C PRO A 123 1.26 -0.10 13.55
N ILE A 124 2.06 0.95 13.42
CA ILE A 124 2.85 1.27 12.23
C ILE A 124 4.24 1.78 12.65
N GLY A 125 5.19 1.81 11.73
CA GLY A 125 6.54 2.34 11.96
C GLY A 125 7.55 1.29 12.41
N SER A 126 8.72 1.77 12.85
CA SER A 126 9.82 0.97 13.34
C SER A 126 9.48 0.27 14.66
N PHE A 127 10.12 -0.86 14.91
CA PHE A 127 10.02 -1.53 16.21
C PHE A 127 11.06 -0.97 17.16
N TYR A 128 10.65 -0.67 18.37
CA TYR A 128 11.46 -0.11 19.44
C TYR A 128 11.43 -1.00 20.70
N SER A 129 12.44 -0.88 21.55
CA SER A 129 12.35 -1.40 22.92
C SER A 129 11.29 -0.64 23.71
N GLU A 130 10.82 -1.21 24.82
CA GLU A 130 9.83 -0.57 25.69
C GLU A 130 10.33 0.79 26.22
N GLU A 131 11.60 0.87 26.60
CA GLU A 131 12.22 2.10 27.10
C GLU A 131 12.21 3.19 26.01
N LYS A 132 12.64 2.86 24.80
CA LYS A 132 12.69 3.82 23.68
C LYS A 132 11.28 4.23 23.25
N ALA A 133 10.33 3.32 23.27
CA ALA A 133 8.93 3.62 22.97
C ALA A 133 8.32 4.62 23.97
N LYS A 134 8.64 4.48 25.27
CA LYS A 134 8.21 5.45 26.29
C LYS A 134 8.81 6.83 26.09
N GLU A 135 10.08 6.89 25.69
CA GLU A 135 10.76 8.15 25.38
C GLU A 135 10.08 8.84 24.19
N ILE A 136 9.88 8.11 23.07
CA ILE A 136 9.22 8.62 21.86
C ILE A 136 7.81 9.10 22.18
N ALA A 137 7.01 8.29 22.90
CA ALA A 137 5.66 8.66 23.27
C ALA A 137 5.62 9.96 24.09
N LYS A 138 6.60 10.17 24.98
CA LYS A 138 6.72 11.40 25.78
C LYS A 138 7.08 12.61 24.93
N GLU A 139 7.98 12.45 23.96
CA GLU A 139 8.45 13.53 23.10
C GLU A 139 7.44 13.94 22.01
N THR A 140 6.75 12.97 21.44
CA THR A 140 5.90 13.17 20.27
C THR A 140 4.39 13.15 20.55
N GLY A 141 3.99 12.60 21.71
CA GLY A 141 2.59 12.33 22.02
C GLY A 141 2.01 11.10 21.28
N PHE A 142 2.80 10.34 20.58
CA PHE A 142 2.34 9.15 19.86
C PHE A 142 1.91 8.04 20.82
N VAL A 143 0.87 7.32 20.42
CA VAL A 143 0.41 6.12 21.13
C VAL A 143 1.24 4.94 20.66
N MET A 144 2.16 4.49 21.51
CA MET A 144 3.01 3.33 21.23
C MET A 144 2.40 2.07 21.85
N LYS A 145 2.30 1.00 21.08
CA LYS A 145 1.76 -0.29 21.51
C LYS A 145 2.70 -1.44 21.19
N GLU A 146 2.68 -2.44 22.04
CA GLU A 146 3.36 -3.70 21.76
C GLU A 146 2.69 -4.41 20.58
N ASP A 147 3.46 -4.91 19.63
CA ASP A 147 2.98 -5.57 18.42
C ASP A 147 3.51 -7.01 18.32
N SER A 148 2.75 -7.94 18.85
CA SER A 148 2.90 -9.38 18.61
C SER A 148 4.28 -9.94 19.00
N GLY A 149 4.87 -9.49 20.09
CA GLY A 149 6.17 -9.94 20.60
C GLY A 149 7.39 -9.41 19.83
N ARG A 150 7.16 -8.50 18.86
CA ARG A 150 8.23 -7.92 18.01
C ARG A 150 8.82 -6.62 18.55
N GLY A 151 8.19 -6.03 19.54
CA GLY A 151 8.53 -4.74 20.13
C GLY A 151 7.37 -3.75 20.07
N TYR A 152 7.66 -2.50 20.36
CA TYR A 152 6.69 -1.40 20.39
C TYR A 152 6.77 -0.56 19.11
N ARG A 153 5.62 -0.18 18.60
CA ARG A 153 5.50 0.78 17.50
C ARG A 153 4.17 1.51 17.50
#